data_4292724e265e7fe637e9eb4becc1a14d
#
_entry.id   4292724e265e7fe637e9eb4becc1a14d
#
_cell.length_a   1.000
_cell.length_b   1.000
_cell.length_c   1.000
_cell.angle_alpha   90.00
_cell.angle_beta   90.00
_cell.angle_gamma   90.00
#
_symmetry.space_group_name_H-M   'P 1'
#
loop_
_entity.id
_entity.type
_entity.pdbx_description
1 polymer ?
#
loop_
_entity_poly.entity_id
_entity_poly.type
_entity_poly.pdbx_seq_one_letter_code
_entity_poly.pdbx_strand_id
1 'polypeptide(L)'
;MDKPALFLTNDDGVEADGLQVLIKELHTQGYPIVVLAPASEQSCSGMRLTLDNKLELEEREDLADSIKVSNGPPLRIFSLGGTPCDCAIVAIDGGLNAWAPEIRPTMCISGINQGPNLSVDVLHSGTVSAAREASLYGMPSIALSLATYEHSNFEESLSGMISIIDACASKLPRSPANLGRPEGRKRIPKGSDMNQLVMSAFANGDLILNV
;
A
#
# COMPACT_ATOMS: atom_id res chain seq x y z
N MET A 1 10.50 -13.85 14.56
CA MET A 1 10.91 -13.82 13.13
C MET A 1 10.70 -12.40 12.63
N ASP A 2 11.70 -11.80 11.97
CA ASP A 2 11.53 -10.46 11.45
C ASP A 2 10.47 -10.42 10.37
N LYS A 3 9.48 -9.54 10.50
CA LYS A 3 8.41 -9.35 9.51
C LYS A 3 8.94 -8.65 8.26
N PRO A 4 8.37 -8.88 7.06
CA PRO A 4 8.75 -8.14 5.85
C PRO A 4 8.32 -6.68 5.97
N ALA A 5 9.05 -5.78 5.32
CA ALA A 5 8.68 -4.37 5.31
C ALA A 5 7.47 -4.12 4.40
N LEU A 6 6.66 -3.12 4.77
CA LEU A 6 5.44 -2.74 4.06
C LEU A 6 5.54 -1.30 3.55
N PHE A 7 4.99 -1.07 2.37
CA PHE A 7 4.69 0.25 1.83
C PHE A 7 3.21 0.54 1.99
N LEU A 8 2.86 1.66 2.62
CA LEU A 8 1.48 2.05 2.86
C LEU A 8 1.15 3.36 2.13
N THR A 9 -0.06 3.43 1.60
CA THR A 9 -0.64 4.61 0.95
C THR A 9 -2.17 4.61 1.11
N ASN A 10 -2.85 5.63 0.64
CA ASN A 10 -4.32 5.74 0.58
C ASN A 10 -4.73 6.83 -0.42
N ASP A 11 -6.03 7.16 -0.48
CA ASP A 11 -6.56 8.33 -1.18
C ASP A 11 -7.23 9.36 -0.25
N ASP A 12 -7.47 9.01 1.01
CA ASP A 12 -8.05 9.92 2.01
C ASP A 12 -7.04 10.95 2.56
N GLY A 13 -5.74 10.73 2.30
CA GLY A 13 -4.65 11.59 2.76
C GLY A 13 -3.84 11.02 3.93
N VAL A 14 -2.63 11.56 4.12
CA VAL A 14 -1.66 11.05 5.12
C VAL A 14 -2.17 11.12 6.57
N GLU A 15 -3.05 12.06 6.89
CA GLU A 15 -3.63 12.25 8.23
C GLU A 15 -4.93 11.48 8.45
N ALA A 16 -5.44 10.78 7.44
CA ALA A 16 -6.73 10.09 7.52
C ALA A 16 -6.72 8.98 8.58
N ASP A 17 -7.79 8.92 9.36
CA ASP A 17 -7.94 7.97 10.49
C ASP A 17 -7.71 6.52 10.07
N GLY A 18 -8.23 6.11 8.91
CA GLY A 18 -8.09 4.74 8.41
C GLY A 18 -6.62 4.34 8.17
N LEU A 19 -5.82 5.26 7.63
CA LEU A 19 -4.39 5.03 7.43
C LEU A 19 -3.65 5.02 8.77
N GLN A 20 -3.94 5.96 9.67
CA GLN A 20 -3.29 6.08 10.97
C GLN A 20 -3.52 4.84 11.85
N VAL A 21 -4.76 4.34 11.89
CA VAL A 21 -5.12 3.11 12.63
C VAL A 21 -4.38 1.90 12.05
N LEU A 22 -4.31 1.78 10.73
CA LEU A 22 -3.61 0.70 10.04
C LEU A 22 -2.10 0.73 10.34
N ILE A 23 -1.45 1.90 10.24
CA ILE A 23 -0.03 2.08 10.55
C ILE A 23 0.25 1.65 11.99
N LYS A 24 -0.54 2.15 12.95
CA LYS A 24 -0.37 1.86 14.38
C LYS A 24 -0.45 0.37 14.68
N GLU A 25 -1.46 -0.30 14.13
CA GLU A 25 -1.65 -1.73 14.38
C GLU A 25 -0.51 -2.56 13.76
N LEU A 26 -0.17 -2.34 12.50
CA LEU A 26 0.90 -3.07 11.82
C LEU A 26 2.27 -2.82 12.48
N HIS A 27 2.55 -1.59 12.88
CA HIS A 27 3.79 -1.24 13.58
C HIS A 27 3.87 -1.91 14.97
N THR A 28 2.76 -1.95 15.70
CA THR A 28 2.65 -2.67 16.98
C THR A 28 2.90 -4.15 16.83
N GLN A 29 2.51 -4.73 15.70
CA GLN A 29 2.78 -6.13 15.36
C GLN A 29 4.20 -6.39 14.83
N GLY A 30 5.04 -5.37 14.75
CA GLY A 30 6.46 -5.50 14.41
C GLY A 30 6.77 -5.44 12.91
N TYR A 31 5.92 -4.86 12.09
CA TYR A 31 6.22 -4.58 10.69
C TYR A 31 7.05 -3.31 10.54
N PRO A 32 8.22 -3.37 9.84
CA PRO A 32 8.86 -2.16 9.32
C PRO A 32 7.95 -1.51 8.28
N ILE A 33 7.73 -0.19 8.40
CA ILE A 33 6.75 0.51 7.56
C ILE A 33 7.34 1.77 6.97
N VAL A 34 7.10 1.99 5.69
CA VAL A 34 7.25 3.28 5.03
C VAL A 34 5.91 3.68 4.41
N VAL A 35 5.53 4.94 4.64
CA VAL A 35 4.31 5.54 4.13
C VAL A 35 4.67 6.62 3.13
N LEU A 36 4.01 6.65 1.99
CA LEU A 36 3.91 7.81 1.12
C LEU A 36 2.45 7.94 0.68
N ALA A 37 1.76 8.94 1.20
CA ALA A 37 0.35 9.16 0.96
C ALA A 37 0.10 10.60 0.47
N PRO A 38 -1.02 10.87 -0.21
CA PRO A 38 -1.38 12.24 -0.60
C PRO A 38 -1.41 13.19 0.60
N ALA A 39 -0.97 14.43 0.40
CA ALA A 39 -1.02 15.48 1.44
C ALA A 39 -2.47 15.88 1.78
N SER A 40 -3.42 15.61 0.90
CA SER A 40 -4.85 15.89 1.08
C SER A 40 -5.70 14.85 0.39
N GLU A 41 -6.99 14.82 0.72
CA GLU A 41 -7.97 13.91 0.15
C GLU A 41 -7.98 13.94 -1.40
N GLN A 42 -8.02 12.75 -2.02
CA GLN A 42 -8.00 12.50 -3.46
C GLN A 42 -9.10 11.50 -3.89
N SER A 43 -10.24 11.51 -3.22
CA SER A 43 -11.39 10.64 -3.56
C SER A 43 -11.74 10.74 -5.05
N CYS A 44 -12.17 9.63 -5.63
CA CYS A 44 -12.51 9.51 -7.05
C CYS A 44 -11.39 9.91 -8.02
N SER A 45 -10.14 9.86 -7.60
CA SER A 45 -9.00 10.20 -8.47
C SER A 45 -8.72 9.11 -9.52
N GLY A 46 -9.17 7.88 -9.31
CA GLY A 46 -8.87 6.77 -10.20
C GLY A 46 -7.37 6.63 -10.44
N MET A 47 -6.97 6.29 -11.67
CA MET A 47 -5.56 6.21 -12.07
C MET A 47 -4.98 7.53 -12.58
N ARG A 48 -5.42 8.67 -12.03
CA ARG A 48 -4.92 9.98 -12.42
C ARG A 48 -3.47 10.17 -12.00
N LEU A 49 -2.69 10.80 -12.89
CA LEU A 49 -1.32 11.22 -12.64
C LEU A 49 -1.19 12.74 -12.74
N THR A 50 -0.27 13.32 -11.98
CA THR A 50 0.09 14.73 -12.03
C THR A 50 1.27 14.90 -12.97
N LEU A 51 1.03 15.43 -14.17
CA LEU A 51 2.05 15.55 -15.22
C LEU A 51 2.70 16.93 -15.30
N ASP A 52 1.96 17.99 -14.96
CA ASP A 52 2.38 19.38 -15.26
C ASP A 52 2.81 20.17 -14.01
N ASN A 53 2.72 19.58 -12.82
CA ASN A 53 3.07 20.25 -11.57
C ASN A 53 4.23 19.55 -10.86
N LYS A 54 4.98 20.35 -10.10
CA LYS A 54 5.94 19.77 -9.14
C LYS A 54 5.17 19.09 -8.01
N LEU A 55 5.63 17.92 -7.64
CA LEU A 55 5.13 17.19 -6.48
C LEU A 55 5.97 17.60 -5.27
N GLU A 56 5.32 18.17 -4.27
CA GLU A 56 5.96 18.52 -3.00
C GLU A 56 5.98 17.30 -2.10
N LEU A 57 7.16 16.93 -1.65
CA LEU A 57 7.39 15.82 -0.71
C LEU A 57 7.74 16.40 0.65
N GLU A 58 7.06 15.91 1.69
CA GLU A 58 7.33 16.28 3.08
C GLU A 58 7.46 15.03 3.95
N GLU A 59 8.50 14.97 4.78
CA GLU A 59 8.59 13.95 5.82
C GLU A 59 7.77 14.37 7.04
N ARG A 60 6.87 13.50 7.49
CA ARG A 60 5.94 13.71 8.60
C ARG A 60 6.46 13.01 9.87
N GLU A 61 7.57 13.55 10.40
CA GLU A 61 8.14 13.06 11.67
C GLU A 61 7.15 13.17 12.83
N ASP A 62 6.31 14.21 12.82
CA ASP A 62 5.24 14.45 13.79
C ASP A 62 4.27 13.26 13.89
N LEU A 63 3.83 12.74 12.76
CA LEU A 63 2.94 11.57 12.70
C LEU A 63 3.68 10.29 13.10
N ALA A 64 4.90 10.11 12.60
CA ALA A 64 5.70 8.94 12.93
C ALA A 64 5.96 8.85 14.44
N ASP A 65 6.33 9.94 15.08
CA ASP A 65 6.61 9.99 16.51
C ASP A 65 5.36 9.75 17.38
N SER A 66 4.18 10.15 16.90
CA SER A 66 2.89 9.91 17.58
C SER A 66 2.47 8.43 17.61
N ILE A 67 2.94 7.65 16.63
CA ILE A 67 2.55 6.23 16.43
C ILE A 67 3.64 5.27 16.92
N LYS A 68 4.88 5.68 16.81
CA LYS A 68 6.07 4.83 17.00
C LYS A 68 6.08 4.10 18.34
N VAL A 69 6.21 2.80 18.27
CA VAL A 69 6.38 1.96 19.47
C VAL A 69 7.85 2.03 19.92
N SER A 70 8.06 2.19 21.23
CA SER A 70 9.42 2.19 21.82
C SER A 70 10.16 0.90 21.48
N ASN A 71 11.35 1.01 20.90
CA ASN A 71 12.13 -0.11 20.39
C ASN A 71 11.43 -0.94 19.27
N GLY A 72 10.46 -0.34 18.60
CA GLY A 72 9.79 -0.94 17.45
C GLY A 72 10.67 -0.97 16.19
N PRO A 73 10.16 -1.57 15.10
CA PRO A 73 10.83 -1.57 13.80
C PRO A 73 10.89 -0.16 13.20
N PRO A 74 11.67 0.06 12.12
CA PRO A 74 11.68 1.33 11.42
C PRO A 74 10.29 1.76 10.95
N LEU A 75 9.96 3.04 11.16
CA LEU A 75 8.75 3.71 10.67
C LEU A 75 9.13 5.06 10.09
N ARG A 76 8.80 5.29 8.81
CA ARG A 76 8.94 6.57 8.12
C ARG A 76 7.62 6.94 7.45
N ILE A 77 7.19 8.18 7.61
CA ILE A 77 5.94 8.70 7.03
C ILE A 77 6.25 9.94 6.21
N PHE A 78 5.78 9.94 4.97
CA PHE A 78 5.90 11.04 4.03
C PHE A 78 4.54 11.41 3.46
N SER A 79 4.34 12.68 3.15
CA SER A 79 3.22 13.17 2.34
C SER A 79 3.70 13.66 0.98
N LEU A 80 2.84 13.54 -0.04
CA LEU A 80 3.11 13.99 -1.39
C LEU A 80 1.97 14.88 -1.90
N GLY A 81 2.30 16.02 -2.48
CA GLY A 81 1.34 16.91 -3.14
C GLY A 81 0.86 16.35 -4.49
N GLY A 82 0.33 15.14 -4.50
CA GLY A 82 -0.07 14.40 -5.69
C GLY A 82 -1.23 13.42 -5.44
N THR A 83 -1.51 12.58 -6.44
CA THR A 83 -2.53 11.54 -6.37
C THR A 83 -1.99 10.26 -5.70
N PRO A 84 -2.86 9.30 -5.32
CA PRO A 84 -2.42 7.99 -4.85
C PRO A 84 -1.52 7.23 -5.83
N CYS A 85 -1.78 7.35 -7.13
CA CYS A 85 -0.92 6.77 -8.16
C CYS A 85 0.45 7.45 -8.23
N ASP A 86 0.50 8.79 -8.09
CA ASP A 86 1.78 9.51 -7.98
C ASP A 86 2.59 9.00 -6.78
N CYS A 87 1.95 8.79 -5.63
CA CYS A 87 2.58 8.24 -4.44
C CYS A 87 3.19 6.86 -4.73
N ALA A 88 2.45 5.96 -5.36
CA ALA A 88 2.94 4.63 -5.70
C ALA A 88 4.13 4.68 -6.66
N ILE A 89 4.03 5.47 -7.74
CA ILE A 89 5.11 5.62 -8.74
C ILE A 89 6.36 6.20 -8.10
N VAL A 90 6.23 7.35 -7.43
CA VAL A 90 7.35 8.07 -6.82
C VAL A 90 8.04 7.20 -5.77
N ALA A 91 7.28 6.48 -4.95
CA ALA A 91 7.83 5.57 -3.96
C ALA A 91 8.66 4.44 -4.61
N ILE A 92 8.08 3.76 -5.59
CA ILE A 92 8.65 2.53 -6.14
C ILE A 92 9.76 2.83 -7.17
N ASP A 93 9.61 3.89 -7.97
CA ASP A 93 10.58 4.26 -9.02
C ASP A 93 11.76 5.07 -8.46
N GLY A 94 12.32 4.58 -7.36
CA GLY A 94 13.55 5.06 -6.74
C GLY A 94 13.41 5.97 -5.54
N GLY A 95 12.21 6.52 -5.26
CA GLY A 95 12.01 7.46 -4.15
C GLY A 95 12.35 6.82 -2.80
N LEU A 96 11.81 5.65 -2.49
CA LEU A 96 12.09 4.96 -1.22
C LEU A 96 13.57 4.62 -1.05
N ASN A 97 14.28 4.29 -2.13
CA ASN A 97 15.72 4.07 -2.06
C ASN A 97 16.51 5.33 -1.70
N ALA A 98 15.97 6.51 -2.04
CA ALA A 98 16.60 7.80 -1.75
C ALA A 98 16.29 8.31 -0.33
N TRP A 99 15.04 8.12 0.13
CA TRP A 99 14.56 8.74 1.37
C TRP A 99 14.50 7.81 2.57
N ALA A 100 14.26 6.51 2.34
CA ALA A 100 14.14 5.48 3.37
C ALA A 100 14.87 4.20 2.98
N PRO A 101 16.19 4.27 2.68
CA PRO A 101 16.96 3.12 2.16
C PRO A 101 17.02 1.94 3.14
N GLU A 102 16.77 2.19 4.42
CA GLU A 102 16.73 1.18 5.48
C GLU A 102 15.44 0.35 5.47
N ILE A 103 14.37 0.83 4.81
CA ILE A 103 13.08 0.13 4.70
C ILE A 103 12.86 -0.31 3.26
N ARG A 104 12.93 -1.61 3.02
CA ARG A 104 12.75 -2.19 1.69
C ARG A 104 11.45 -2.98 1.61
N PRO A 105 10.34 -2.34 1.24
CA PRO A 105 9.02 -2.97 1.28
C PRO A 105 8.89 -4.07 0.22
N THR A 106 8.18 -5.14 0.60
CA THR A 106 7.89 -6.28 -0.27
C THR A 106 6.42 -6.34 -0.68
N MET A 107 5.57 -5.52 -0.09
CA MET A 107 4.14 -5.45 -0.37
C MET A 107 3.64 -4.02 -0.19
N CYS A 108 2.72 -3.60 -1.05
CA CYS A 108 1.97 -2.36 -0.93
C CYS A 108 0.60 -2.63 -0.32
N ILE A 109 0.18 -1.77 0.60
CA ILE A 109 -1.18 -1.76 1.15
C ILE A 109 -1.73 -0.36 0.99
N SER A 110 -2.87 -0.25 0.31
CA SER A 110 -3.58 1.02 0.12
C SER A 110 -4.87 1.03 0.93
N GLY A 111 -5.06 2.01 1.79
CA GLY A 111 -6.24 2.17 2.65
C GLY A 111 -5.86 2.48 4.11
N ILE A 112 -6.80 2.36 5.07
CA ILE A 112 -8.16 1.81 4.91
C ILE A 112 -9.08 2.92 4.39
N ASN A 113 -9.73 2.70 3.26
CA ASN A 113 -10.70 3.63 2.69
C ASN A 113 -11.97 3.69 3.53
N GLN A 114 -12.51 4.88 3.73
CA GLN A 114 -13.82 5.05 4.35
C GLN A 114 -14.92 4.84 3.31
N GLY A 115 -15.49 3.66 3.28
CA GLY A 115 -16.52 3.24 2.34
C GLY A 115 -16.05 2.15 1.39
N PRO A 116 -16.99 1.36 0.86
CA PRO A 116 -16.69 0.22 0.02
C PRO A 116 -16.19 0.65 -1.38
N ASN A 117 -15.25 -0.12 -1.91
CA ASN A 117 -14.81 -0.02 -3.30
C ASN A 117 -15.27 -1.26 -4.05
N LEU A 118 -16.53 -1.27 -4.48
CA LEU A 118 -17.19 -2.41 -5.11
C LEU A 118 -17.68 -2.08 -6.53
N SER A 119 -17.78 -3.09 -7.38
CA SER A 119 -18.31 -2.97 -8.74
C SER A 119 -17.62 -1.85 -9.54
N VAL A 120 -18.38 -0.87 -10.01
CA VAL A 120 -17.86 0.27 -10.81
C VAL A 120 -17.00 1.22 -9.99
N ASP A 121 -17.17 1.30 -8.67
CA ASP A 121 -16.39 2.17 -7.80
C ASP A 121 -14.90 1.82 -7.83
N VAL A 122 -14.57 0.54 -8.05
CA VAL A 122 -13.19 0.06 -8.25
C VAL A 122 -12.45 0.80 -9.37
N LEU A 123 -13.17 1.30 -10.38
CA LEU A 123 -12.59 2.03 -11.51
C LEU A 123 -12.27 3.49 -11.16
N HIS A 124 -13.00 4.06 -10.20
CA HIS A 124 -12.87 5.45 -9.77
C HIS A 124 -12.05 5.59 -8.48
N SER A 125 -11.91 4.52 -7.71
CA SER A 125 -11.21 4.51 -6.42
C SER A 125 -9.74 4.87 -6.56
N GLY A 126 -9.29 5.86 -5.80
CA GLY A 126 -7.87 6.17 -5.62
C GLY A 126 -7.16 5.09 -4.83
N THR A 127 -7.81 4.54 -3.80
CA THR A 127 -7.30 3.41 -2.98
C THR A 127 -6.95 2.21 -3.84
N VAL A 128 -7.90 1.72 -4.65
CA VAL A 128 -7.68 0.56 -5.54
C VAL A 128 -6.66 0.89 -6.62
N SER A 129 -6.67 2.14 -7.10
CA SER A 129 -5.75 2.58 -8.16
C SER A 129 -4.31 2.64 -7.69
N ALA A 130 -4.04 3.07 -6.46
CA ALA A 130 -2.69 3.02 -5.89
C ALA A 130 -2.16 1.59 -5.76
N ALA A 131 -2.97 0.66 -5.26
CA ALA A 131 -2.62 -0.75 -5.21
C ALA A 131 -2.35 -1.32 -6.61
N ARG A 132 -3.18 -0.95 -7.59
CA ARG A 132 -3.01 -1.34 -9.00
C ARG A 132 -1.72 -0.76 -9.57
N GLU A 133 -1.42 0.51 -9.32
CA GLU A 133 -0.19 1.14 -9.80
C GLU A 133 1.04 0.44 -9.24
N ALA A 134 1.07 0.15 -7.93
CA ALA A 134 2.15 -0.62 -7.32
C ALA A 134 2.31 -2.01 -7.97
N SER A 135 1.20 -2.68 -8.30
CA SER A 135 1.23 -3.98 -8.97
C SER A 135 1.80 -3.91 -10.39
N LEU A 136 1.62 -2.79 -11.11
CA LEU A 136 2.23 -2.58 -12.43
C LEU A 136 3.76 -2.55 -12.38
N TYR A 137 4.34 -2.25 -11.22
CA TYR A 137 5.79 -2.34 -10.97
C TYR A 137 6.22 -3.72 -10.44
N GLY A 138 5.29 -4.66 -10.30
CA GLY A 138 5.58 -6.01 -9.80
C GLY A 138 5.53 -6.14 -8.27
N MET A 139 5.04 -5.13 -7.56
CA MET A 139 4.88 -5.21 -6.11
C MET A 139 3.54 -5.86 -5.76
N PRO A 140 3.51 -6.94 -4.97
CA PRO A 140 2.27 -7.50 -4.42
C PRO A 140 1.47 -6.41 -3.72
N SER A 141 0.15 -6.33 -3.95
CA SER A 141 -0.62 -5.18 -3.47
C SER A 141 -2.01 -5.56 -2.98
N ILE A 142 -2.44 -4.89 -1.90
CA ILE A 142 -3.77 -5.03 -1.30
C ILE A 142 -4.42 -3.65 -1.21
N ALA A 143 -5.67 -3.54 -1.63
CA ALA A 143 -6.54 -2.41 -1.34
C ALA A 143 -7.49 -2.79 -0.21
N LEU A 144 -7.61 -1.95 0.82
CA LEU A 144 -8.44 -2.17 1.99
C LEU A 144 -9.53 -1.10 2.08
N SER A 145 -10.78 -1.51 2.31
CA SER A 145 -11.93 -0.62 2.39
C SER A 145 -12.90 -1.07 3.49
N LEU A 146 -13.56 -0.12 4.15
CA LEU A 146 -14.71 -0.45 4.98
C LEU A 146 -15.91 -0.82 4.10
N ALA A 147 -16.70 -1.79 4.53
CA ALA A 147 -17.90 -2.22 3.81
C ALA A 147 -19.09 -1.24 3.95
N THR A 148 -18.90 -0.07 4.56
CA THR A 148 -19.95 0.91 4.84
C THR A 148 -19.44 2.34 4.87
N TYR A 149 -20.34 3.29 4.56
CA TYR A 149 -20.14 4.74 4.76
C TYR A 149 -20.78 5.26 6.07
N GLU A 150 -21.58 4.43 6.76
CA GLU A 150 -22.39 4.88 7.89
C GLU A 150 -21.55 5.17 9.14
N HIS A 151 -20.39 4.55 9.26
CA HIS A 151 -19.47 4.77 10.37
C HIS A 151 -18.02 4.54 9.95
N SER A 152 -17.09 5.11 10.71
CA SER A 152 -15.65 4.94 10.56
C SER A 152 -15.06 4.03 11.66
N ASN A 153 -15.76 2.93 11.99
CA ASN A 153 -15.24 1.96 12.96
C ASN A 153 -14.20 1.04 12.31
N PHE A 154 -13.02 1.58 12.12
CA PHE A 154 -11.89 0.84 11.53
C PHE A 154 -11.43 -0.31 12.43
N GLU A 155 -11.54 -0.18 13.75
CA GLU A 155 -11.06 -1.18 14.72
C GLU A 155 -11.80 -2.51 14.59
N GLU A 156 -13.10 -2.48 14.29
CA GLU A 156 -13.90 -3.69 14.13
C GLU A 156 -13.46 -4.54 12.91
N SER A 157 -13.13 -3.88 11.81
CA SER A 157 -12.68 -4.53 10.59
C SER A 157 -11.18 -4.88 10.59
N LEU A 158 -10.39 -4.21 11.42
CA LEU A 158 -8.93 -4.25 11.42
C LEU A 158 -8.38 -5.66 11.64
N SER A 159 -8.95 -6.42 12.58
CA SER A 159 -8.49 -7.79 12.89
C SER A 159 -8.58 -8.73 11.68
N GLY A 160 -9.67 -8.63 10.90
CA GLY A 160 -9.82 -9.38 9.65
C GLY A 160 -8.81 -8.97 8.58
N MET A 161 -8.64 -7.67 8.40
CA MET A 161 -7.67 -7.09 7.45
C MET A 161 -6.24 -7.51 7.79
N ILE A 162 -5.85 -7.43 9.06
CA ILE A 162 -4.52 -7.87 9.53
C ILE A 162 -4.29 -9.36 9.27
N SER A 163 -5.29 -10.19 9.51
CA SER A 163 -5.19 -11.63 9.24
C SER A 163 -4.90 -11.91 7.76
N ILE A 164 -5.50 -11.16 6.85
CA ILE A 164 -5.24 -11.25 5.40
C ILE A 164 -3.82 -10.77 5.09
N ILE A 165 -3.41 -9.63 5.65
CA ILE A 165 -2.05 -9.08 5.49
C ILE A 165 -0.99 -10.09 5.95
N ASP A 166 -1.16 -10.67 7.15
CA ASP A 166 -0.23 -11.66 7.71
C ASP A 166 -0.16 -12.91 6.84
N ALA A 167 -1.30 -13.39 6.35
CA ALA A 167 -1.35 -14.55 5.46
C ALA A 167 -0.59 -14.28 4.15
N CYS A 168 -0.76 -13.11 3.54
CA CYS A 168 -0.05 -12.70 2.34
C CYS A 168 1.44 -12.50 2.61
N ALA A 169 1.78 -11.70 3.61
CA ALA A 169 3.16 -11.36 3.97
C ALA A 169 4.01 -12.60 4.29
N SER A 170 3.40 -13.61 4.94
CA SER A 170 4.07 -14.87 5.27
C SER A 170 4.55 -15.67 4.06
N LYS A 171 4.02 -15.40 2.88
CA LYS A 171 4.34 -16.08 1.61
C LYS A 171 5.29 -15.28 0.72
N LEU A 172 5.57 -14.04 1.06
CA LEU A 172 6.41 -13.16 0.27
C LEU A 172 7.89 -13.28 0.68
N PRO A 173 8.82 -13.03 -0.25
CA PRO A 173 10.23 -12.96 0.07
C PRO A 173 10.48 -11.75 0.99
N ARG A 174 11.43 -11.87 1.92
CA ARG A 174 11.79 -10.77 2.84
C ARG A 174 12.52 -9.62 2.15
N SER A 175 13.14 -9.89 1.03
CA SER A 175 13.78 -8.87 0.20
C SER A 175 12.98 -8.70 -1.08
N PRO A 176 12.63 -7.47 -1.44
CA PRO A 176 11.90 -7.22 -2.67
C PRO A 176 12.73 -7.68 -3.88
N ALA A 177 12.04 -8.21 -4.87
CA ALA A 177 12.61 -8.35 -6.20
C ALA A 177 12.96 -6.97 -6.78
N ASN A 178 13.75 -6.92 -7.84
CA ASN A 178 13.91 -5.68 -8.59
C ASN A 178 12.56 -5.28 -9.17
N LEU A 179 12.00 -4.20 -8.63
CA LEU A 179 10.73 -3.65 -9.06
C LEU A 179 10.96 -2.84 -10.34
N GLY A 180 10.03 -2.93 -11.27
CA GLY A 180 10.08 -2.16 -12.51
C GLY A 180 8.89 -2.50 -13.40
N ARG A 181 8.44 -1.54 -14.19
CA ARG A 181 7.38 -1.80 -15.17
C ARG A 181 7.86 -2.87 -16.15
N PRO A 182 7.10 -3.98 -16.33
CA PRO A 182 7.49 -5.01 -17.25
C PRO A 182 7.42 -4.50 -18.70
N GLU A 183 8.45 -4.80 -19.47
CA GLU A 183 8.42 -4.62 -20.92
C GLU A 183 7.66 -5.81 -21.57
N GLY A 184 6.55 -5.52 -22.22
CA GLY A 184 5.76 -6.51 -22.94
C GLY A 184 4.73 -7.27 -22.09
N ARG A 185 4.18 -8.35 -22.67
CA ARG A 185 3.15 -9.16 -22.02
C ARG A 185 3.77 -10.15 -21.04
N LYS A 186 3.31 -10.12 -19.79
CA LYS A 186 3.62 -11.18 -18.84
C LYS A 186 3.02 -12.51 -19.30
N ARG A 187 3.77 -13.60 -19.13
CA ARG A 187 3.29 -14.95 -19.43
C ARG A 187 2.69 -15.54 -18.15
N ILE A 188 1.45 -15.98 -18.24
CA ILE A 188 0.84 -16.78 -17.18
C ILE A 188 1.52 -18.16 -17.20
N PRO A 189 2.06 -18.66 -16.08
CA PRO A 189 2.64 -19.99 -15.99
C PRO A 189 1.62 -21.06 -16.41
N LYS A 190 2.04 -22.06 -17.19
CA LYS A 190 1.19 -23.17 -17.60
C LYS A 190 1.30 -24.30 -16.59
N GLY A 191 0.14 -24.88 -16.24
CA GLY A 191 0.04 -26.21 -15.64
C GLY A 191 0.58 -26.30 -14.23
N SER A 192 -0.11 -25.68 -13.29
CA SER A 192 0.19 -25.78 -11.87
C SER A 192 -1.10 -25.95 -11.10
N ASP A 193 -1.01 -26.37 -9.87
CA ASP A 193 -2.11 -26.24 -8.93
C ASP A 193 -2.61 -24.79 -8.88
N MET A 194 -3.93 -24.60 -8.86
CA MET A 194 -4.55 -23.29 -8.91
C MET A 194 -4.06 -22.38 -7.77
N ASN A 195 -3.88 -22.93 -6.57
CA ASN A 195 -3.38 -22.16 -5.42
C ASN A 195 -1.96 -21.65 -5.65
N GLN A 196 -1.09 -22.46 -6.26
CA GLN A 196 0.27 -22.05 -6.61
C GLN A 196 0.26 -20.95 -7.68
N LEU A 197 -0.64 -21.04 -8.67
CA LEU A 197 -0.79 -20.02 -9.72
C LEU A 197 -1.24 -18.67 -9.12
N VAL A 198 -2.27 -18.68 -8.27
CA VAL A 198 -2.79 -17.48 -7.62
C VAL A 198 -1.71 -16.84 -6.73
N MET A 199 -1.01 -17.63 -5.93
CA MET A 199 0.06 -17.12 -5.08
C MET A 199 1.24 -16.58 -5.87
N SER A 200 1.61 -17.22 -6.97
CA SER A 200 2.67 -16.72 -7.86
C SER A 200 2.24 -15.42 -8.54
N ALA A 201 0.99 -15.32 -9.01
CA ALA A 201 0.46 -14.11 -9.63
C ALA A 201 0.44 -12.95 -8.63
N PHE A 202 0.04 -13.19 -7.39
CA PHE A 202 0.08 -12.18 -6.34
C PHE A 202 1.52 -11.75 -6.02
N ALA A 203 2.42 -12.71 -5.78
CA ALA A 203 3.82 -12.44 -5.44
C ALA A 203 4.59 -11.67 -6.54
N ASN A 204 4.15 -11.76 -7.79
CA ASN A 204 4.73 -11.06 -8.93
C ASN A 204 4.01 -9.75 -9.27
N GLY A 205 3.01 -9.34 -8.50
CA GLY A 205 2.18 -8.18 -8.79
C GLY A 205 1.29 -8.34 -10.03
N ASP A 206 0.98 -9.57 -10.46
CA ASP A 206 0.04 -9.83 -11.56
C ASP A 206 -1.42 -9.83 -11.10
N LEU A 207 -1.64 -9.83 -9.80
CA LEU A 207 -2.93 -9.86 -9.13
C LEU A 207 -2.88 -8.92 -7.92
N ILE A 208 -3.92 -8.11 -7.77
CA ILE A 208 -4.17 -7.34 -6.55
C ILE A 208 -5.32 -7.97 -5.77
N LEU A 209 -5.31 -7.79 -4.45
CA LEU A 209 -6.47 -8.11 -3.61
C LEU A 209 -7.22 -6.82 -3.30
N ASN A 210 -8.54 -6.86 -3.42
CA ASN A 210 -9.45 -5.80 -2.96
C ASN A 210 -10.33 -6.40 -1.85
N VAL A 211 -10.19 -5.87 -0.64
CA VAL A 211 -10.72 -6.41 0.62
C VAL A 211 -11.61 -5.39 1.29
#